data_3272f28b2bed1754815e15a8e4d4004f
#
_entry.id   3272f28b2bed1754815e15a8e4d4004f
#
_cell.length_a   1.000
_cell.length_b   1.000
_cell.length_c   1.000
_cell.angle_alpha   90.00
_cell.angle_beta   90.00
_cell.angle_gamma   90.00
#
_symmetry.space_group_name_H-M   'P 1'
#
loop_
_entity.id
_entity.type
_entity.pdbx_description
1 polymer ?
#
loop_
_entity_poly.entity_id
_entity_poly.type
_entity_poly.pdbx_seq_one_letter_code
_entity_poly.pdbx_strand_id
1 'polypeptide(L)'
;MSIRPILRSAFLCVLAACSVVGAARAAAPARIDDVRLWSGPEGTRLVLDLSAPVRHEVFTLENPDRIVIDLRNARLAMYKALPDGQGPVRSVRSGPQDDGDLRIVLDLASRQVVKSFMVPPDGDAGHRLVVEMPPAPGATPAAAPSGNQVLAATSAVLARETVAVASPVKSVASAKGRDLVVAIDAGHGGQDPGAIGRGGTREKDVTLAIARRLAAAVNAEEGMRAVLIRDGDYFISLGGRTRKARQLGADMFVSIHADSVQNRDVSGSSVYVLSLRGASDEASRWLAERENAADLMGGVSLDDKNDVLASVLLDVTQKEAVSNSVEAADAVLTSLRRVGTVHGSRVRHAGFMVLKSPDIPSMLVETAFISNATDERRLRDHDFQQRVAEAIHAGVRSFFYEKPPPGTKLAAIVAARRGGSEQGQTLAER
;
A
#
# COMPACT_ATOMS: atom_id res chain seq x y z
N MET A 1 38.41 -96.23 30.50
CA MET A 1 37.86 -94.95 31.07
C MET A 1 38.37 -93.79 30.25
N SER A 2 37.51 -93.16 29.58
CA SER A 2 37.78 -92.19 28.50
C SER A 2 37.71 -90.81 29.04
N ILE A 3 38.73 -89.97 28.74
CA ILE A 3 38.68 -88.50 28.99
C ILE A 3 38.99 -87.79 27.67
N ARG A 4 37.98 -87.07 27.16
CA ARG A 4 38.09 -86.26 25.95
C ARG A 4 38.65 -84.91 26.28
N PRO A 5 39.52 -84.26 25.47
CA PRO A 5 39.86 -82.87 25.57
C PRO A 5 38.92 -82.02 24.69
N ILE A 6 38.53 -80.90 25.24
CA ILE A 6 37.70 -79.89 24.62
C ILE A 6 38.58 -78.98 23.77
N LEU A 7 38.31 -78.93 22.46
CA LEU A 7 38.92 -77.91 21.55
C LEU A 7 38.19 -76.57 21.70
N ARG A 8 38.88 -75.51 22.08
CA ARG A 8 38.42 -74.15 22.03
C ARG A 8 38.77 -73.50 20.67
N SER A 9 37.74 -73.34 19.83
CA SER A 9 37.87 -72.53 18.60
C SER A 9 37.71 -71.06 18.95
N ALA A 10 38.76 -70.28 18.78
CA ALA A 10 38.73 -68.81 18.83
C ALA A 10 38.20 -68.27 17.51
N PHE A 11 37.01 -67.68 17.54
CA PHE A 11 36.42 -67.03 16.39
C PHE A 11 36.93 -65.57 16.37
N LEU A 12 37.79 -65.25 15.43
CA LEU A 12 38.34 -63.90 15.21
C LEU A 12 37.32 -63.11 14.38
N CYS A 13 36.47 -62.25 15.01
CA CYS A 13 35.59 -61.30 14.35
C CYS A 13 36.43 -60.12 13.86
N VAL A 14 36.71 -60.07 12.57
CA VAL A 14 37.25 -58.86 11.91
C VAL A 14 36.06 -57.90 11.67
N LEU A 15 35.93 -56.84 12.47
CA LEU A 15 35.02 -55.74 12.20
C LEU A 15 35.61 -54.90 11.07
N ALA A 16 35.10 -55.05 9.84
CA ALA A 16 35.30 -54.13 8.75
C ALA A 16 34.46 -52.86 9.01
N ALA A 17 35.11 -51.82 9.54
CA ALA A 17 34.49 -50.47 9.63
C ALA A 17 34.37 -49.91 8.21
N CYS A 18 33.24 -50.04 7.55
CA CYS A 18 32.89 -49.27 6.37
C CYS A 18 32.67 -47.83 6.78
N SER A 19 33.73 -47.00 6.65
CA SER A 19 33.60 -45.54 6.69
C SER A 19 32.82 -45.08 5.47
N VAL A 20 31.51 -44.85 5.64
CA VAL A 20 30.67 -44.17 4.63
C VAL A 20 31.07 -42.69 4.70
N VAL A 21 32.06 -42.31 3.89
CA VAL A 21 32.31 -40.92 3.58
C VAL A 21 31.10 -40.46 2.76
N GLY A 22 30.13 -39.88 3.45
CA GLY A 22 29.01 -39.19 2.80
C GLY A 22 29.62 -38.03 1.99
N ALA A 23 29.73 -38.22 0.67
CA ALA A 23 30.01 -37.11 -0.23
C ALA A 23 28.91 -36.05 -0.04
N ALA A 24 29.22 -34.95 0.63
CA ALA A 24 28.35 -33.80 0.71
C ALA A 24 28.04 -33.37 -0.73
N ARG A 25 26.86 -33.72 -1.19
CA ARG A 25 26.36 -33.33 -2.52
C ARG A 25 26.32 -31.80 -2.51
N ALA A 26 27.16 -31.14 -3.27
CA ALA A 26 27.15 -29.71 -3.43
C ALA A 26 25.73 -29.30 -3.81
N ALA A 27 25.08 -28.47 -2.99
CA ALA A 27 23.75 -27.98 -3.26
C ALA A 27 23.73 -27.28 -4.62
N ALA A 28 22.73 -27.54 -5.44
CA ALA A 28 22.57 -26.88 -6.72
C ALA A 28 22.53 -25.35 -6.49
N PRO A 29 23.15 -24.54 -7.39
CA PRO A 29 23.14 -23.11 -7.23
C PRO A 29 21.72 -22.55 -7.19
N ALA A 30 21.47 -21.63 -6.26
CA ALA A 30 20.19 -20.93 -6.18
C ALA A 30 19.99 -20.10 -7.47
N ARG A 31 18.81 -20.21 -8.06
CA ARG A 31 18.47 -19.47 -9.26
C ARG A 31 17.76 -18.18 -8.86
N ILE A 32 18.18 -17.05 -9.46
CA ILE A 32 17.47 -15.80 -9.37
C ILE A 32 16.47 -15.77 -10.52
N ASP A 33 15.18 -15.88 -10.20
CA ASP A 33 14.10 -15.97 -11.16
C ASP A 33 13.66 -14.61 -11.67
N ASP A 34 13.78 -13.57 -10.81
CA ASP A 34 13.48 -12.18 -11.18
C ASP A 34 14.32 -11.19 -10.37
N VAL A 35 14.54 -10.01 -10.96
CA VAL A 35 15.22 -8.87 -10.32
C VAL A 35 14.34 -7.64 -10.58
N ARG A 36 13.80 -7.06 -9.52
CA ARG A 36 12.92 -5.90 -9.60
C ARG A 36 13.50 -4.74 -8.82
N LEU A 37 13.58 -3.58 -9.47
CA LEU A 37 13.97 -2.33 -8.84
C LEU A 37 12.78 -1.40 -8.84
N TRP A 38 12.59 -0.73 -7.72
CA TRP A 38 11.51 0.21 -7.55
C TRP A 38 11.99 1.39 -6.68
N SER A 39 11.50 2.60 -6.97
CA SER A 39 11.78 3.81 -6.20
C SER A 39 10.52 4.60 -5.94
N GLY A 40 10.31 5.03 -4.70
CA GLY A 40 9.14 5.78 -4.25
C GLY A 40 9.43 6.65 -3.04
N PRO A 41 8.39 7.27 -2.47
CA PRO A 41 8.55 8.20 -1.34
C PRO A 41 9.16 7.56 -0.08
N GLU A 42 9.01 6.25 0.09
CA GLU A 42 9.57 5.50 1.22
C GLU A 42 11.00 5.01 1.00
N GLY A 43 11.60 5.33 -0.15
CA GLY A 43 12.94 4.92 -0.53
C GLY A 43 12.97 4.09 -1.81
N THR A 44 14.10 3.42 -2.03
CA THR A 44 14.33 2.55 -3.19
C THR A 44 14.55 1.12 -2.73
N ARG A 45 13.95 0.15 -3.42
CA ARG A 45 14.08 -1.28 -3.14
C ARG A 45 14.53 -2.05 -4.36
N LEU A 46 15.48 -2.96 -4.16
CA LEU A 46 15.77 -4.04 -5.07
C LEU A 46 15.26 -5.33 -4.46
N VAL A 47 14.48 -6.11 -5.23
CA VAL A 47 13.96 -7.42 -4.83
C VAL A 47 14.48 -8.47 -5.78
N LEU A 48 15.11 -9.53 -5.24
CA LEU A 48 15.55 -10.70 -5.98
C LEU A 48 14.64 -11.87 -5.62
N ASP A 49 13.94 -12.43 -6.59
CA ASP A 49 13.16 -13.65 -6.41
C ASP A 49 14.08 -14.87 -6.58
N LEU A 50 14.09 -15.76 -5.60
CA LEU A 50 15.07 -16.84 -5.47
C LEU A 50 14.39 -18.20 -5.42
N SER A 51 14.94 -19.19 -6.11
CA SER A 51 14.46 -20.58 -6.05
C SER A 51 14.78 -21.28 -4.73
N ALA A 52 15.74 -20.75 -3.95
CA ALA A 52 16.16 -21.28 -2.65
C ALA A 52 16.79 -20.15 -1.81
N PRO A 53 16.88 -20.28 -0.47
CA PRO A 53 17.56 -19.31 0.36
C PRO A 53 19.05 -19.25 0.00
N VAL A 54 19.61 -18.03 0.00
CA VAL A 54 21.01 -17.78 -0.39
C VAL A 54 21.75 -17.05 0.73
N ARG A 55 23.00 -17.40 0.97
CA ARG A 55 23.88 -16.57 1.79
C ARG A 55 24.30 -15.36 0.99
N HIS A 56 24.14 -14.18 1.55
CA HIS A 56 24.44 -12.93 0.87
C HIS A 56 25.24 -11.98 1.76
N GLU A 57 25.97 -11.11 1.11
CA GLU A 57 26.66 -9.99 1.73
C GLU A 57 26.34 -8.73 0.94
N VAL A 58 25.98 -7.64 1.64
CA VAL A 58 25.66 -6.35 1.02
C VAL A 58 26.54 -5.28 1.64
N PHE A 59 27.26 -4.56 0.80
CA PHE A 59 28.16 -3.50 1.23
C PHE A 59 28.18 -2.35 0.22
N THR A 60 28.67 -1.20 0.66
CA THR A 60 28.78 0.01 -0.17
C THR A 60 30.23 0.28 -0.55
N LEU A 61 30.44 0.78 -1.77
CA LEU A 61 31.73 1.29 -2.25
C LEU A 61 31.57 2.76 -2.63
N GLU A 62 32.62 3.51 -2.44
CA GLU A 62 32.74 4.93 -2.79
C GLU A 62 33.62 5.12 -4.03
N ASN A 63 33.48 6.25 -4.72
CA ASN A 63 34.31 6.67 -5.86
C ASN A 63 34.34 5.67 -7.04
N PRO A 64 33.22 5.45 -7.77
CA PRO A 64 31.91 5.99 -7.61
C PRO A 64 31.07 5.25 -6.58
N ASP A 65 29.99 5.90 -6.08
CA ASP A 65 29.09 5.31 -5.11
C ASP A 65 28.36 4.09 -5.70
N ARG A 66 28.43 2.96 -5.01
CA ARG A 66 27.83 1.69 -5.43
C ARG A 66 27.36 0.88 -4.24
N ILE A 67 26.30 0.10 -4.44
CA ILE A 67 25.94 -1.01 -3.56
C ILE A 67 26.34 -2.30 -4.27
N VAL A 68 27.04 -3.16 -3.57
CA VAL A 68 27.47 -4.47 -4.05
C VAL A 68 26.73 -5.53 -3.25
N ILE A 69 26.17 -6.51 -3.95
CA ILE A 69 25.42 -7.64 -3.41
C ILE A 69 26.12 -8.90 -3.90
N ASP A 70 26.78 -9.61 -3.00
CA ASP A 70 27.41 -10.89 -3.26
C ASP A 70 26.49 -12.03 -2.82
N LEU A 71 26.19 -12.95 -3.72
CA LEU A 71 25.30 -14.08 -3.53
C LEU A 71 26.08 -15.37 -3.70
N ARG A 72 26.20 -16.16 -2.62
CA ARG A 72 26.95 -17.40 -2.61
C ARG A 72 26.21 -18.51 -3.33
N ASN A 73 26.93 -19.24 -4.20
CA ASN A 73 26.37 -20.36 -4.98
C ASN A 73 25.03 -19.99 -5.64
N ALA A 74 25.00 -18.90 -6.42
CA ALA A 74 23.82 -18.35 -7.06
C ALA A 74 24.09 -18.03 -8.53
N ARG A 75 23.02 -18.07 -9.35
CA ARG A 75 23.09 -17.72 -10.78
C ARG A 75 21.83 -16.99 -11.21
N LEU A 76 21.96 -16.06 -12.13
CA LEU A 76 20.82 -15.43 -12.78
C LEU A 76 20.13 -16.41 -13.75
N ALA A 77 18.80 -16.42 -13.80
CA ALA A 77 18.06 -17.19 -14.79
C ALA A 77 18.43 -16.72 -16.21
N MET A 78 18.60 -17.68 -17.12
CA MET A 78 18.93 -17.35 -18.53
C MET A 78 17.82 -16.45 -19.11
N TYR A 79 18.25 -15.45 -19.91
CA TYR A 79 17.37 -14.49 -20.61
C TYR A 79 16.60 -13.47 -19.73
N LYS A 80 16.93 -13.32 -18.46
CA LYS A 80 16.38 -12.22 -17.66
C LYS A 80 17.20 -10.95 -17.85
N ALA A 81 16.50 -9.89 -18.31
CA ALA A 81 17.05 -8.53 -18.30
C ALA A 81 17.05 -7.99 -16.86
N LEU A 82 18.11 -7.29 -16.50
CA LEU A 82 18.15 -6.52 -15.26
C LEU A 82 17.28 -5.26 -15.40
N PRO A 83 16.67 -4.77 -14.32
CA PRO A 83 15.85 -3.57 -14.38
C PRO A 83 16.68 -2.32 -14.69
N ASP A 84 16.04 -1.37 -15.37
CA ASP A 84 16.58 -0.03 -15.55
C ASP A 84 16.76 0.70 -14.21
N GLY A 85 17.65 1.68 -14.17
CA GLY A 85 17.88 2.51 -12.99
C GLY A 85 16.66 3.34 -12.62
N GLN A 86 16.40 3.46 -11.31
CA GLN A 86 15.30 4.26 -10.75
C GLN A 86 15.75 4.98 -9.48
N GLY A 87 15.23 6.19 -9.25
CA GLY A 87 15.56 6.99 -8.07
C GLY A 87 17.07 7.26 -7.95
N PRO A 88 17.73 6.92 -6.83
CA PRO A 88 19.16 7.08 -6.65
C PRO A 88 20.00 6.04 -7.41
N VAL A 89 19.40 4.98 -7.95
CA VAL A 89 20.11 3.94 -8.72
C VAL A 89 20.16 4.35 -10.19
N ARG A 90 21.38 4.49 -10.73
CA ARG A 90 21.61 4.82 -12.15
C ARG A 90 21.53 3.60 -13.05
N SER A 91 22.09 2.48 -12.58
CA SER A 91 22.09 1.23 -13.34
C SER A 91 22.22 0.03 -12.40
N VAL A 92 21.74 -1.12 -12.87
CA VAL A 92 21.89 -2.42 -12.22
C VAL A 92 22.68 -3.32 -13.18
N ARG A 93 23.73 -3.95 -12.67
CA ARG A 93 24.54 -4.89 -13.45
C ARG A 93 24.90 -6.12 -12.62
N SER A 94 25.15 -7.24 -13.28
CA SER A 94 25.55 -8.48 -12.63
C SER A 94 26.72 -9.12 -13.33
N GLY A 95 27.48 -9.91 -12.60
CA GLY A 95 28.58 -10.69 -13.14
C GLY A 95 28.90 -11.89 -12.24
N PRO A 96 29.38 -13.00 -12.84
CA PRO A 96 29.85 -14.14 -12.06
C PRO A 96 31.08 -13.73 -11.22
N GLN A 97 31.19 -14.37 -10.07
CA GLN A 97 32.39 -14.34 -9.20
C GLN A 97 33.01 -15.73 -9.16
N ASP A 98 34.19 -15.81 -8.55
CA ASP A 98 34.84 -17.09 -8.30
C ASP A 98 33.95 -18.03 -7.47
N ASP A 99 34.16 -19.33 -7.57
CA ASP A 99 33.47 -20.39 -6.83
C ASP A 99 31.95 -20.52 -7.11
N GLY A 100 31.47 -20.00 -8.25
CA GLY A 100 30.05 -20.10 -8.63
C GLY A 100 29.14 -19.08 -7.93
N ASP A 101 29.70 -18.05 -7.37
CA ASP A 101 28.99 -16.91 -6.77
C ASP A 101 28.54 -15.92 -7.83
N LEU A 102 27.54 -15.12 -7.50
CA LEU A 102 27.02 -14.05 -8.35
C LEU A 102 27.14 -12.71 -7.63
N ARG A 103 27.64 -11.70 -8.32
CA ARG A 103 27.66 -10.31 -7.87
C ARG A 103 26.63 -9.50 -8.62
N ILE A 104 25.81 -8.74 -7.87
CA ILE A 104 24.95 -7.69 -8.42
C ILE A 104 25.46 -6.35 -7.90
N VAL A 105 25.56 -5.35 -8.79
CA VAL A 105 26.04 -4.01 -8.46
C VAL A 105 24.99 -2.99 -8.86
N LEU A 106 24.63 -2.12 -7.92
CA LEU A 106 23.84 -0.94 -8.15
C LEU A 106 24.77 0.26 -8.23
N ASP A 107 24.87 0.90 -9.38
CA ASP A 107 25.60 2.16 -9.53
C ASP A 107 24.69 3.30 -9.07
N LEU A 108 25.16 4.15 -8.16
CA LEU A 108 24.35 5.15 -7.49
C LEU A 108 24.62 6.57 -8.02
N ALA A 109 23.62 7.44 -7.92
CA ALA A 109 23.75 8.87 -8.14
C ALA A 109 24.36 9.59 -6.94
N SER A 110 24.14 9.08 -5.74
CA SER A 110 24.63 9.57 -4.46
C SER A 110 24.69 8.44 -3.45
N ARG A 111 25.54 8.59 -2.42
CA ARG A 111 25.66 7.62 -1.32
C ARG A 111 24.31 7.34 -0.67
N GLN A 112 24.02 6.07 -0.46
CA GLN A 112 22.80 5.58 0.19
C GLN A 112 23.15 4.74 1.42
N VAL A 113 22.29 4.81 2.44
CA VAL A 113 22.24 3.81 3.51
C VAL A 113 21.54 2.58 2.94
N VAL A 114 22.05 1.40 3.26
CA VAL A 114 21.48 0.14 2.75
C VAL A 114 21.15 -0.80 3.90
N LYS A 115 20.00 -1.48 3.79
CA LYS A 115 19.61 -2.62 4.62
C LYS A 115 19.28 -3.78 3.71
N SER A 116 19.54 -5.02 4.14
CA SER A 116 19.18 -6.22 3.39
C SER A 116 18.63 -7.28 4.32
N PHE A 117 17.65 -8.05 3.85
CA PHE A 117 17.04 -9.16 4.58
C PHE A 117 16.44 -10.18 3.63
N MET A 118 16.35 -11.42 4.11
CA MET A 118 15.66 -12.51 3.41
C MET A 118 14.20 -12.58 3.82
N VAL A 119 13.32 -12.70 2.83
CA VAL A 119 11.89 -13.00 3.04
C VAL A 119 11.65 -14.46 2.73
N PRO A 120 11.09 -15.25 3.66
CA PRO A 120 10.77 -16.66 3.42
C PRO A 120 9.68 -16.81 2.36
N PRO A 121 9.53 -18.00 1.75
CA PRO A 121 8.47 -18.26 0.80
C PRO A 121 7.08 -18.16 1.46
N ASP A 122 6.12 -17.63 0.69
CA ASP A 122 4.72 -17.52 1.12
C ASP A 122 3.80 -17.79 -0.09
N GLY A 123 2.90 -18.76 0.04
CA GLY A 123 2.04 -19.21 -1.04
C GLY A 123 2.84 -19.61 -2.28
N ASP A 124 2.50 -19.04 -3.42
CA ASP A 124 3.18 -19.26 -4.71
C ASP A 124 4.49 -18.46 -4.87
N ALA A 125 4.79 -17.56 -3.93
CA ALA A 125 6.01 -16.74 -3.95
C ALA A 125 7.17 -17.50 -3.32
N GLY A 126 8.32 -17.60 -4.05
CA GLY A 126 9.57 -18.19 -3.58
C GLY A 126 10.29 -17.34 -2.52
N HIS A 127 11.51 -17.74 -2.17
CA HIS A 127 12.40 -16.94 -1.33
C HIS A 127 12.72 -15.60 -2.02
N ARG A 128 12.85 -14.54 -1.23
CA ARG A 128 13.23 -13.21 -1.76
C ARG A 128 14.35 -12.59 -0.93
N LEU A 129 15.32 -12.01 -1.61
CA LEU A 129 16.26 -11.10 -0.98
C LEU A 129 15.83 -9.67 -1.30
N VAL A 130 15.63 -8.87 -0.26
CA VAL A 130 15.27 -7.46 -0.36
C VAL A 130 16.45 -6.61 0.06
N VAL A 131 16.78 -5.61 -0.76
CA VAL A 131 17.80 -4.60 -0.48
C VAL A 131 17.14 -3.23 -0.50
N GLU A 132 17.06 -2.59 0.66
CA GLU A 132 16.40 -1.31 0.86
C GLU A 132 17.39 -0.16 1.00
N MET A 133 17.07 0.94 0.35
CA MET A 133 17.71 2.23 0.48
C MET A 133 16.66 3.23 1.01
N PRO A 134 16.61 3.48 2.32
CA PRO A 134 15.69 4.46 2.90
C PRO A 134 15.89 5.84 2.29
N PRO A 135 14.87 6.71 2.27
CA PRO A 135 15.03 8.09 1.82
C PRO A 135 16.05 8.81 2.70
N ALA A 136 16.84 9.69 2.10
CA ALA A 136 17.80 10.49 2.86
C ALA A 136 17.08 11.33 3.93
N PRO A 137 17.59 11.44 5.17
CA PRO A 137 17.01 12.29 6.20
C PRO A 137 16.93 13.74 5.68
N GLY A 138 15.71 14.30 5.58
CA GLY A 138 15.48 15.66 5.09
C GLY A 138 15.27 15.81 3.58
N ALA A 139 15.25 14.72 2.82
CA ALA A 139 14.80 14.77 1.44
C ALA A 139 13.28 15.00 1.41
N THR A 140 12.85 16.23 1.18
CA THR A 140 11.52 16.53 0.70
C THR A 140 11.32 15.71 -0.58
N PRO A 141 10.20 14.98 -0.78
CA PRO A 141 9.96 14.25 -2.01
C PRO A 141 10.18 15.21 -3.17
N ALA A 142 11.09 14.88 -4.08
CA ALA A 142 11.26 15.63 -5.29
C ALA A 142 9.90 15.63 -5.99
N ALA A 143 9.27 16.80 -6.05
CA ALA A 143 8.06 16.99 -6.81
C ALA A 143 8.36 16.49 -8.24
N ALA A 144 7.59 15.53 -8.71
CA ALA A 144 7.55 15.22 -10.12
C ALA A 144 7.36 16.55 -10.86
N PRO A 145 7.99 16.77 -12.03
CA PRO A 145 7.86 18.03 -12.74
C PRO A 145 6.37 18.26 -13.00
N SER A 146 5.79 19.13 -12.21
CA SER A 146 4.43 19.60 -12.41
C SER A 146 4.38 20.27 -13.77
N GLY A 147 3.53 19.76 -14.65
CA GLY A 147 3.26 20.34 -15.96
C GLY A 147 2.71 21.77 -15.93
N ASN A 148 2.82 22.47 -14.81
CA ASN A 148 2.39 23.85 -14.61
C ASN A 148 3.43 24.92 -14.95
N GLN A 149 4.68 24.56 -15.27
CA GLN A 149 5.66 25.57 -15.67
C GLN A 149 5.49 26.07 -17.12
N VAL A 150 4.72 25.36 -17.96
CA VAL A 150 4.40 25.82 -19.31
C VAL A 150 3.23 26.82 -19.32
N LEU A 151 2.38 26.84 -18.31
CA LEU A 151 1.25 27.77 -18.19
C LEU A 151 1.60 29.12 -17.56
N ALA A 152 2.69 29.18 -16.78
CA ALA A 152 3.10 30.44 -16.14
C ALA A 152 3.78 31.44 -17.12
N ALA A 153 4.37 30.94 -18.20
CA ALA A 153 5.00 31.80 -19.21
C ALA A 153 4.00 32.40 -20.21
N THR A 154 2.82 31.77 -20.38
CA THR A 154 1.75 32.26 -21.30
C THR A 154 0.77 33.22 -20.61
N SER A 155 0.68 33.16 -19.27
CA SER A 155 -0.22 34.06 -18.52
C SER A 155 0.31 35.48 -18.33
N ALA A 156 1.59 35.70 -18.54
CA ALA A 156 2.19 37.05 -18.38
C ALA A 156 2.01 37.95 -19.62
N VAL A 157 1.58 37.41 -20.76
CA VAL A 157 1.40 38.19 -22.02
C VAL A 157 -0.08 38.56 -22.25
N LEU A 158 -1.04 37.93 -21.57
CA LEU A 158 -2.47 38.17 -21.74
C LEU A 158 -3.12 39.05 -20.65
N ALA A 159 -2.33 39.59 -19.71
CA ALA A 159 -2.84 40.42 -18.62
C ALA A 159 -2.90 41.91 -18.93
N ARG A 160 -2.94 42.30 -20.19
CA ARG A 160 -3.13 43.70 -20.60
C ARG A 160 -4.22 43.82 -21.66
N GLU A 161 -5.43 43.62 -21.29
CA GLU A 161 -6.64 44.18 -21.91
C GLU A 161 -7.84 43.33 -21.52
N THR A 162 -8.49 43.70 -20.42
CA THR A 162 -9.96 43.71 -20.31
C THR A 162 -10.32 44.44 -19.03
N VAL A 163 -10.75 45.67 -19.19
CA VAL A 163 -11.41 46.46 -18.17
C VAL A 163 -12.87 46.09 -18.13
N ALA A 164 -13.31 45.78 -16.89
CA ALA A 164 -14.65 45.96 -16.31
C ALA A 164 -15.87 45.27 -16.99
N VAL A 165 -16.48 44.39 -16.30
CA VAL A 165 -17.73 44.57 -15.51
C VAL A 165 -17.89 43.37 -14.58
N ALA A 166 -17.56 43.53 -13.30
CA ALA A 166 -17.86 42.57 -12.27
C ALA A 166 -18.95 43.16 -11.36
N SER A 167 -20.14 42.59 -11.41
CA SER A 167 -21.10 42.70 -10.32
C SER A 167 -20.49 42.08 -9.06
N PRO A 168 -20.65 42.65 -7.87
CA PRO A 168 -20.05 42.12 -6.66
C PRO A 168 -20.80 40.84 -6.25
N VAL A 169 -20.23 39.71 -6.57
CA VAL A 169 -20.52 38.48 -5.82
C VAL A 169 -20.04 38.76 -4.41
N LYS A 170 -20.95 38.80 -3.43
CA LYS A 170 -20.62 38.89 -2.01
C LYS A 170 -19.58 37.80 -1.72
N SER A 171 -18.33 38.19 -1.52
CA SER A 171 -17.29 37.32 -1.00
C SER A 171 -17.75 36.85 0.38
N VAL A 172 -18.14 35.58 0.48
CA VAL A 172 -18.29 34.92 1.78
C VAL A 172 -16.94 35.07 2.46
N ALA A 173 -16.91 35.79 3.59
CA ALA A 173 -15.70 35.99 4.37
C ALA A 173 -15.01 34.63 4.55
N SER A 174 -13.74 34.52 4.13
CA SER A 174 -12.97 33.27 4.20
C SER A 174 -13.12 32.66 5.58
N ALA A 175 -13.75 31.49 5.66
CA ALA A 175 -14.01 30.82 6.92
C ALA A 175 -12.69 30.59 7.66
N LYS A 176 -12.60 31.07 8.91
CA LYS A 176 -11.42 30.87 9.75
C LYS A 176 -11.25 29.38 10.05
N GLY A 177 -10.04 28.84 9.88
CA GLY A 177 -9.70 27.48 10.20
C GLY A 177 -8.83 26.81 9.12
N ARG A 178 -8.36 25.59 9.42
CA ARG A 178 -7.68 24.75 8.43
C ARG A 178 -8.69 23.99 7.57
N ASP A 179 -8.27 23.53 6.41
CA ASP A 179 -9.08 22.59 5.64
C ASP A 179 -9.21 21.25 6.39
N LEU A 180 -10.36 20.61 6.23
CA LEU A 180 -10.54 19.20 6.58
C LEU A 180 -9.79 18.35 5.57
N VAL A 181 -8.96 17.43 6.06
CA VAL A 181 -8.06 16.63 5.21
C VAL A 181 -8.56 15.20 5.09
N VAL A 182 -8.84 14.75 3.86
CA VAL A 182 -9.18 13.36 3.55
C VAL A 182 -7.97 12.70 2.88
N ALA A 183 -7.35 11.73 3.55
CA ALA A 183 -6.32 10.90 2.98
C ALA A 183 -6.95 9.77 2.16
N ILE A 184 -6.63 9.73 0.87
CA ILE A 184 -7.15 8.76 -0.09
C ILE A 184 -6.02 7.83 -0.48
N ASP A 185 -6.18 6.56 -0.12
CA ASP A 185 -5.24 5.50 -0.40
C ASP A 185 -5.74 4.68 -1.59
N ALA A 186 -4.97 4.64 -2.64
CA ALA A 186 -5.18 3.69 -3.72
C ALA A 186 -4.47 2.39 -3.36
N GLY A 187 -5.20 1.30 -3.15
CA GLY A 187 -4.64 0.00 -2.81
C GLY A 187 -3.58 -0.47 -3.81
N HIS A 188 -2.63 -1.28 -3.35
CA HIS A 188 -1.56 -1.87 -4.18
C HIS A 188 -0.62 -0.83 -4.80
N GLY A 189 0.09 -1.18 -5.89
CA GLY A 189 0.98 -0.28 -6.64
C GLY A 189 2.39 -0.83 -6.82
N GLY A 190 3.09 -0.36 -7.85
CA GLY A 190 4.43 -0.84 -8.19
C GLY A 190 4.45 -2.33 -8.53
N GLN A 191 5.25 -3.12 -7.83
CA GLN A 191 5.36 -4.57 -8.00
C GLN A 191 4.14 -5.35 -7.49
N ASP A 192 3.29 -4.75 -6.66
CA ASP A 192 2.04 -5.34 -6.22
C ASP A 192 0.90 -4.93 -7.18
N PRO A 193 0.47 -5.83 -8.07
CA PRO A 193 -0.61 -5.52 -9.01
C PRO A 193 -1.99 -5.53 -8.35
N GLY A 194 -2.13 -6.09 -7.13
CA GLY A 194 -3.40 -6.49 -6.55
C GLY A 194 -4.04 -7.64 -7.32
N ALA A 195 -5.34 -7.77 -7.24
CA ALA A 195 -6.09 -8.73 -8.01
C ALA A 195 -6.03 -8.43 -9.51
N ILE A 196 -6.05 -9.50 -10.32
CA ILE A 196 -6.07 -9.40 -11.79
C ILE A 196 -7.34 -10.06 -12.30
N GLY A 197 -8.17 -9.29 -12.99
CA GLY A 197 -9.38 -9.77 -13.64
C GLY A 197 -9.07 -10.67 -14.82
N ARG A 198 -10.07 -11.41 -15.29
CA ARG A 198 -9.93 -12.30 -16.47
C ARG A 198 -9.59 -11.57 -17.77
N GLY A 199 -10.03 -10.32 -17.88
CA GLY A 199 -9.71 -9.44 -19.00
C GLY A 199 -8.36 -8.73 -18.88
N GLY A 200 -7.53 -9.10 -17.88
CA GLY A 200 -6.21 -8.52 -17.65
C GLY A 200 -6.24 -7.19 -16.89
N THR A 201 -7.38 -6.77 -16.37
CA THR A 201 -7.51 -5.55 -15.56
C THR A 201 -6.76 -5.74 -14.24
N ARG A 202 -5.84 -4.85 -13.92
CA ARG A 202 -5.09 -4.88 -12.65
C ARG A 202 -5.76 -3.96 -11.64
N GLU A 203 -5.91 -4.43 -10.43
CA GLU A 203 -6.52 -3.68 -9.34
C GLU A 203 -5.81 -2.35 -9.08
N LYS A 204 -4.47 -2.35 -9.01
CA LYS A 204 -3.67 -1.15 -8.76
C LYS A 204 -3.96 0.00 -9.73
N ASP A 205 -4.32 -0.29 -10.98
CA ASP A 205 -4.62 0.73 -11.99
C ASP A 205 -6.01 1.32 -11.78
N VAL A 206 -6.98 0.48 -11.45
CA VAL A 206 -8.36 0.87 -11.17
C VAL A 206 -8.45 1.69 -9.90
N THR A 207 -7.81 1.22 -8.82
CA THR A 207 -7.81 1.91 -7.52
C THR A 207 -7.19 3.30 -7.62
N LEU A 208 -6.09 3.46 -8.36
CA LEU A 208 -5.48 4.77 -8.61
C LEU A 208 -6.39 5.69 -9.44
N ALA A 209 -7.07 5.14 -10.44
CA ALA A 209 -7.99 5.91 -11.26
C ALA A 209 -9.18 6.45 -10.46
N ILE A 210 -9.77 5.63 -9.59
CA ILE A 210 -10.88 6.01 -8.71
C ILE A 210 -10.39 6.99 -7.64
N ALA A 211 -9.23 6.73 -7.02
CA ALA A 211 -8.65 7.60 -6.00
C ALA A 211 -8.40 9.03 -6.50
N ARG A 212 -7.92 9.18 -7.73
CA ARG A 212 -7.72 10.50 -8.37
C ARG A 212 -9.05 11.23 -8.61
N ARG A 213 -10.11 10.53 -9.01
CA ARG A 213 -11.45 11.11 -9.17
C ARG A 213 -12.05 11.53 -7.82
N LEU A 214 -11.88 10.69 -6.80
CA LEU A 214 -12.30 11.01 -5.45
C LEU A 214 -11.56 12.24 -4.90
N ALA A 215 -10.25 12.32 -5.15
CA ALA A 215 -9.46 13.49 -4.76
C ALA A 215 -9.94 14.78 -5.45
N ALA A 216 -10.30 14.71 -6.72
CA ALA A 216 -10.88 15.84 -7.45
C ALA A 216 -12.23 16.27 -6.84
N ALA A 217 -13.11 15.31 -6.51
CA ALA A 217 -14.41 15.59 -5.90
C ALA A 217 -14.27 16.22 -4.50
N VAL A 218 -13.35 15.70 -3.66
CA VAL A 218 -13.06 16.26 -2.33
C VAL A 218 -12.48 17.67 -2.43
N ASN A 219 -11.56 17.91 -3.37
CA ASN A 219 -10.94 19.23 -3.55
C ASN A 219 -11.92 20.27 -4.15
N ALA A 220 -13.00 19.85 -4.75
CA ALA A 220 -14.06 20.75 -5.22
C ALA A 220 -15.01 21.20 -4.09
N GLU A 221 -15.00 20.54 -2.93
CA GLU A 221 -15.83 20.90 -1.78
C GLU A 221 -15.13 21.97 -0.93
N GLU A 222 -15.82 23.07 -0.65
CA GLU A 222 -15.29 24.17 0.15
C GLU A 222 -14.96 23.73 1.58
N GLY A 223 -13.73 24.02 2.03
CA GLY A 223 -13.26 23.66 3.37
C GLY A 223 -12.75 22.23 3.49
N MET A 224 -12.69 21.48 2.37
CA MET A 224 -12.10 20.14 2.31
C MET A 224 -10.87 20.11 1.39
N ARG A 225 -9.95 19.20 1.69
CA ARG A 225 -8.73 18.95 0.91
C ARG A 225 -8.42 17.46 0.87
N ALA A 226 -8.17 16.94 -0.31
CA ALA A 226 -7.70 15.57 -0.49
C ALA A 226 -6.17 15.50 -0.47
N VAL A 227 -5.63 14.40 0.08
CA VAL A 227 -4.24 14.01 -0.07
C VAL A 227 -4.17 12.57 -0.56
N LEU A 228 -3.49 12.34 -1.67
CA LEU A 228 -3.28 10.99 -2.19
C LEU A 228 -2.10 10.34 -1.44
N ILE A 229 -2.31 9.12 -0.94
CA ILE A 229 -1.22 8.33 -0.33
C ILE A 229 -0.22 7.91 -1.40
N ARG A 230 -0.68 7.46 -2.56
CA ARG A 230 0.11 7.37 -3.78
C ARG A 230 -0.58 8.09 -4.92
N ASP A 231 0.17 8.82 -5.71
CA ASP A 231 -0.29 9.56 -6.89
C ASP A 231 0.22 8.96 -8.21
N GLY A 232 1.00 7.87 -8.12
CA GLY A 232 1.60 7.13 -9.22
C GLY A 232 1.58 5.62 -9.02
N ASP A 233 2.17 4.88 -9.97
CA ASP A 233 2.32 3.44 -9.87
C ASP A 233 3.60 3.07 -9.12
N TYR A 234 3.55 3.14 -7.79
CA TYR A 234 4.60 2.71 -6.89
C TYR A 234 3.99 2.07 -5.63
N PHE A 235 4.75 1.17 -5.03
CA PHE A 235 4.36 0.48 -3.80
C PHE A 235 4.61 1.35 -2.57
N ILE A 236 3.69 1.30 -1.61
CA ILE A 236 3.86 1.81 -0.25
C ILE A 236 3.39 0.72 0.71
N SER A 237 4.20 0.41 1.72
CA SER A 237 3.86 -0.58 2.74
C SER A 237 2.58 -0.18 3.51
N LEU A 238 1.85 -1.17 4.04
CA LEU A 238 0.60 -0.91 4.77
C LEU A 238 0.83 0.05 5.95
N GLY A 239 1.91 -0.15 6.72
CA GLY A 239 2.31 0.77 7.78
C GLY A 239 2.75 2.15 7.27
N GLY A 240 3.35 2.22 6.09
CA GLY A 240 3.74 3.46 5.43
C GLY A 240 2.56 4.32 5.02
N ARG A 241 1.47 3.69 4.55
CA ARG A 241 0.22 4.38 4.16
C ARG A 241 -0.39 5.12 5.34
N THR A 242 -0.54 4.45 6.49
CA THR A 242 -1.07 5.08 7.71
C THR A 242 -0.13 6.14 8.29
N ARG A 243 1.18 5.91 8.30
CA ARG A 243 2.16 6.94 8.72
C ARG A 243 2.07 8.18 7.84
N LYS A 244 1.99 8.02 6.51
CA LYS A 244 1.86 9.15 5.57
C LYS A 244 0.56 9.93 5.81
N ALA A 245 -0.57 9.26 6.02
CA ALA A 245 -1.84 9.91 6.35
C ALA A 245 -1.72 10.77 7.61
N ARG A 246 -1.10 10.24 8.69
CA ARG A 246 -0.86 10.97 9.93
C ARG A 246 0.06 12.17 9.75
N GLN A 247 1.17 12.02 9.01
CA GLN A 247 2.10 13.12 8.70
C GLN A 247 1.44 14.26 7.93
N LEU A 248 0.45 13.93 7.09
CA LEU A 248 -0.32 14.90 6.31
C LEU A 248 -1.48 15.52 7.10
N GLY A 249 -1.67 15.12 8.37
CA GLY A 249 -2.72 15.64 9.25
C GLY A 249 -4.12 15.25 8.79
N ALA A 250 -4.31 14.03 8.33
CA ALA A 250 -5.59 13.55 7.84
C ALA A 250 -6.64 13.46 8.95
N ASP A 251 -7.86 13.92 8.66
CA ASP A 251 -9.05 13.78 9.51
C ASP A 251 -9.82 12.49 9.20
N MET A 252 -9.58 11.89 8.04
CA MET A 252 -10.12 10.59 7.63
C MET A 252 -9.19 9.91 6.64
N PHE A 253 -9.16 8.56 6.70
CA PHE A 253 -8.43 7.71 5.76
C PHE A 253 -9.40 6.81 5.01
N VAL A 254 -9.36 6.85 3.67
CA VAL A 254 -10.20 6.04 2.79
C VAL A 254 -9.32 5.24 1.85
N SER A 255 -9.26 3.93 2.05
CA SER A 255 -8.54 3.00 1.17
C SER A 255 -9.49 2.47 0.09
N ILE A 256 -9.07 2.54 -1.16
CA ILE A 256 -9.83 2.15 -2.35
C ILE A 256 -9.28 0.84 -2.88
N HIS A 257 -10.15 -0.16 -3.00
CA HIS A 257 -9.85 -1.50 -3.47
C HIS A 257 -10.86 -1.99 -4.51
N ALA A 258 -10.54 -3.07 -5.20
CA ALA A 258 -11.40 -3.76 -6.16
C ALA A 258 -11.01 -5.24 -6.24
N ASP A 259 -10.96 -5.91 -5.10
CA ASP A 259 -10.35 -7.22 -4.93
C ASP A 259 -11.11 -8.37 -5.63
N SER A 260 -10.55 -9.53 -5.57
CA SER A 260 -11.15 -10.75 -6.10
C SER A 260 -11.58 -11.69 -4.98
N VAL A 261 -12.70 -12.35 -5.16
CA VAL A 261 -13.18 -13.39 -4.25
C VAL A 261 -13.32 -14.71 -4.98
N GLN A 262 -13.25 -15.83 -4.24
CA GLN A 262 -13.33 -17.18 -4.83
C GLN A 262 -14.66 -17.41 -5.56
N ASN A 263 -15.77 -16.99 -4.94
CA ASN A 263 -17.08 -17.05 -5.60
C ASN A 263 -17.23 -15.87 -6.58
N ARG A 264 -17.13 -16.13 -7.86
CA ARG A 264 -17.18 -15.15 -8.95
C ARG A 264 -18.57 -14.56 -9.23
N ASP A 265 -19.60 -15.11 -8.60
CA ASP A 265 -20.96 -14.54 -8.68
C ASP A 265 -21.13 -13.37 -7.71
N VAL A 266 -20.23 -13.22 -6.74
CA VAL A 266 -20.20 -12.06 -5.86
C VAL A 266 -19.89 -10.82 -6.69
N SER A 267 -20.71 -9.79 -6.51
CA SER A 267 -20.62 -8.52 -7.25
C SER A 267 -21.06 -7.35 -6.39
N GLY A 268 -20.69 -6.15 -6.81
CA GLY A 268 -21.08 -4.90 -6.17
C GLY A 268 -20.06 -4.40 -5.14
N SER A 269 -20.37 -3.26 -4.53
CA SER A 269 -19.47 -2.58 -3.59
C SER A 269 -19.64 -3.09 -2.16
N SER A 270 -18.58 -3.00 -1.35
CA SER A 270 -18.62 -3.26 0.10
C SER A 270 -17.80 -2.21 0.85
N VAL A 271 -18.11 -1.95 2.10
CA VAL A 271 -17.33 -1.05 2.95
C VAL A 271 -16.92 -1.79 4.23
N TYR A 272 -15.66 -1.69 4.57
CA TYR A 272 -15.04 -2.35 5.72
C TYR A 272 -14.44 -1.33 6.68
N VAL A 273 -14.53 -1.65 7.97
CA VAL A 273 -13.84 -0.93 9.05
C VAL A 273 -12.99 -1.90 9.87
N LEU A 274 -12.04 -1.36 10.60
CA LEU A 274 -11.16 -2.16 11.45
C LEU A 274 -11.95 -2.88 12.55
N SER A 275 -11.64 -4.16 12.74
CA SER A 275 -12.00 -4.92 13.94
C SER A 275 -10.76 -5.57 14.55
N LEU A 276 -10.62 -5.42 15.85
CA LEU A 276 -9.58 -6.10 16.66
C LEU A 276 -10.10 -7.42 17.28
N ARG A 277 -11.41 -7.70 17.18
CA ARG A 277 -12.08 -8.84 17.83
C ARG A 277 -12.53 -9.94 16.89
N GLY A 278 -12.09 -9.89 15.63
CA GLY A 278 -12.48 -10.84 14.58
C GLY A 278 -13.20 -10.18 13.41
N ALA A 279 -13.54 -10.98 12.40
CA ALA A 279 -14.21 -10.53 11.19
C ALA A 279 -15.74 -10.74 11.27
N SER A 280 -16.50 -9.98 10.49
CA SER A 280 -17.96 -10.12 10.37
C SER A 280 -18.39 -11.49 9.86
N ASP A 281 -17.59 -12.06 8.97
CA ASP A 281 -17.77 -13.37 8.38
C ASP A 281 -16.44 -13.91 7.84
N GLU A 282 -16.45 -15.18 7.41
CA GLU A 282 -15.28 -15.88 6.88
C GLU A 282 -14.71 -15.18 5.62
N ALA A 283 -15.57 -14.70 4.73
CA ALA A 283 -15.13 -14.00 3.53
C ALA A 283 -14.40 -12.68 3.89
N SER A 284 -14.91 -11.94 4.87
CA SER A 284 -14.25 -10.72 5.37
C SER A 284 -12.90 -11.03 6.04
N ARG A 285 -12.78 -12.15 6.75
CA ARG A 285 -11.53 -12.61 7.34
C ARG A 285 -10.50 -12.93 6.24
N TRP A 286 -10.89 -13.75 5.28
CA TRP A 286 -10.02 -14.13 4.17
C TRP A 286 -9.55 -12.92 3.34
N LEU A 287 -10.46 -11.98 3.06
CA LEU A 287 -10.13 -10.74 2.36
C LEU A 287 -9.06 -9.93 3.12
N ALA A 288 -9.25 -9.76 4.45
CA ALA A 288 -8.28 -9.03 5.26
C ALA A 288 -6.92 -9.75 5.34
N GLU A 289 -6.90 -11.07 5.42
CA GLU A 289 -5.65 -11.86 5.39
C GLU A 289 -4.90 -11.64 4.09
N ARG A 290 -5.60 -11.66 2.96
CA ARG A 290 -5.03 -11.46 1.64
C ARG A 290 -4.49 -10.03 1.47
N GLU A 291 -5.26 -9.02 1.84
CA GLU A 291 -4.81 -7.62 1.78
C GLU A 291 -3.61 -7.37 2.70
N ASN A 292 -3.59 -7.99 3.87
CA ASN A 292 -2.46 -7.90 4.80
C ASN A 292 -1.18 -8.55 4.25
N ALA A 293 -1.29 -9.48 3.31
CA ALA A 293 -0.15 -10.09 2.63
C ALA A 293 0.49 -9.18 1.56
N ALA A 294 -0.11 -8.03 1.23
CA ALA A 294 0.43 -7.07 0.26
C ALA A 294 1.85 -6.60 0.61
N ASP A 295 2.17 -6.45 1.90
CA ASP A 295 3.52 -6.10 2.36
C ASP A 295 4.56 -7.15 1.96
N LEU A 296 4.20 -8.44 1.92
CA LEU A 296 5.08 -9.50 1.45
C LEU A 296 5.35 -9.39 -0.05
N MET A 297 4.36 -8.98 -0.84
CA MET A 297 4.55 -8.72 -2.28
C MET A 297 5.47 -7.52 -2.49
N GLY A 298 5.39 -6.51 -1.61
CA GLY A 298 6.28 -5.35 -1.56
C GLY A 298 7.65 -5.62 -0.99
N GLY A 299 7.95 -6.85 -0.51
CA GLY A 299 9.23 -7.21 0.09
C GLY A 299 9.44 -6.64 1.50
N VAL A 300 8.38 -6.33 2.25
CA VAL A 300 8.46 -5.86 3.65
C VAL A 300 8.57 -7.06 4.59
N SER A 301 9.58 -7.03 5.49
CA SER A 301 9.69 -8.05 6.55
C SER A 301 8.60 -7.85 7.61
N LEU A 302 8.03 -8.95 8.08
CA LEU A 302 7.07 -8.95 9.20
C LEU A 302 7.74 -8.72 10.57
N ASP A 303 9.08 -8.77 10.64
CA ASP A 303 9.84 -8.65 11.89
C ASP A 303 9.96 -7.20 12.40
N ASP A 304 9.66 -6.18 11.60
CA ASP A 304 9.65 -4.77 12.00
C ASP A 304 8.43 -4.37 12.87
N LYS A 305 7.72 -5.33 13.47
CA LYS A 305 6.50 -5.12 14.27
C LYS A 305 6.74 -4.72 15.73
N ASN A 306 7.96 -4.35 16.12
CA ASN A 306 8.29 -3.97 17.50
C ASN A 306 8.02 -2.48 17.80
N ASP A 307 6.75 -2.07 17.79
CA ASP A 307 6.30 -0.86 18.48
C ASP A 307 5.24 -1.20 19.55
N VAL A 308 5.69 -1.84 20.64
CA VAL A 308 4.82 -2.32 21.73
C VAL A 308 4.69 -1.30 22.88
N LEU A 309 5.16 -0.07 22.74
CA LEU A 309 5.29 0.85 23.91
C LEU A 309 4.30 2.02 23.96
N ALA A 310 3.15 1.96 23.28
CA ALA A 310 2.14 3.02 23.36
C ALA A 310 0.72 2.52 23.73
N SER A 311 0.57 1.37 24.39
CA SER A 311 -0.70 0.63 24.35
C SER A 311 -1.80 1.08 25.33
N VAL A 312 -1.59 1.97 26.29
CA VAL A 312 -2.60 2.27 27.32
C VAL A 312 -3.40 3.56 27.06
N LEU A 313 -2.82 4.60 26.50
CA LEU A 313 -3.56 5.79 26.05
C LEU A 313 -4.22 5.57 24.68
N LEU A 314 -3.77 4.56 23.95
CA LEU A 314 -4.25 4.16 22.62
C LEU A 314 -5.70 3.65 22.61
N ASP A 315 -6.16 3.06 23.71
CA ASP A 315 -7.42 2.29 23.77
C ASP A 315 -8.68 3.17 23.69
N VAL A 316 -8.64 4.38 24.25
CA VAL A 316 -9.79 5.30 24.24
C VAL A 316 -9.89 6.03 22.90
N THR A 317 -8.78 6.56 22.42
CA THR A 317 -8.69 7.27 21.12
C THR A 317 -9.04 6.33 19.96
N GLN A 318 -8.59 5.09 20.04
CA GLN A 318 -8.89 4.07 19.04
C GLN A 318 -10.38 3.68 19.01
N LYS A 319 -11.04 3.63 20.17
CA LYS A 319 -12.49 3.36 20.24
C LYS A 319 -13.30 4.45 19.56
N GLU A 320 -12.96 5.71 19.79
CA GLU A 320 -13.61 6.85 19.13
C GLU A 320 -13.36 6.84 17.62
N ALA A 321 -12.11 6.63 17.19
CA ALA A 321 -11.77 6.52 15.77
C ALA A 321 -12.53 5.38 15.08
N VAL A 322 -12.66 4.21 15.70
CA VAL A 322 -13.44 3.09 15.18
C VAL A 322 -14.94 3.41 15.12
N SER A 323 -15.51 4.07 16.15
CA SER A 323 -16.92 4.49 16.14
C SER A 323 -17.20 5.45 14.98
N ASN A 324 -16.37 6.48 14.81
CA ASN A 324 -16.47 7.42 13.72
C ASN A 324 -16.26 6.74 12.35
N SER A 325 -15.39 5.73 12.28
CA SER A 325 -15.20 4.91 11.07
C SER A 325 -16.49 4.20 10.66
N VAL A 326 -17.19 3.59 11.60
CA VAL A 326 -18.46 2.88 11.33
C VAL A 326 -19.51 3.84 10.79
N GLU A 327 -19.70 5.00 11.43
CA GLU A 327 -20.70 5.98 11.00
C GLU A 327 -20.38 6.55 9.61
N ALA A 328 -19.12 6.89 9.36
CA ALA A 328 -18.69 7.38 8.04
C ALA A 328 -18.84 6.29 6.96
N ALA A 329 -18.49 5.04 7.29
CA ALA A 329 -18.63 3.90 6.39
C ALA A 329 -20.10 3.60 6.06
N ASP A 330 -21.02 3.73 7.01
CA ASP A 330 -22.45 3.58 6.76
C ASP A 330 -22.99 4.66 5.80
N ALA A 331 -22.55 5.91 5.96
CA ALA A 331 -22.90 7.00 5.05
C ALA A 331 -22.34 6.73 3.62
N VAL A 332 -21.13 6.23 3.50
CA VAL A 332 -20.51 5.84 2.21
C VAL A 332 -21.26 4.66 1.60
N LEU A 333 -21.54 3.61 2.36
CA LEU A 333 -22.30 2.44 1.88
C LEU A 333 -23.69 2.83 1.39
N THR A 334 -24.36 3.72 2.11
CA THR A 334 -25.68 4.26 1.73
C THR A 334 -25.62 5.02 0.40
N SER A 335 -24.56 5.79 0.19
CA SER A 335 -24.35 6.52 -1.08
C SER A 335 -24.00 5.59 -2.23
N LEU A 336 -23.20 4.54 -2.01
CA LEU A 336 -22.82 3.54 -3.02
C LEU A 336 -24.03 2.74 -3.53
N ARG A 337 -25.08 2.53 -2.71
CA ARG A 337 -26.34 1.89 -3.14
C ARG A 337 -27.05 2.62 -4.28
N ARG A 338 -26.79 3.91 -4.47
CA ARG A 338 -27.33 4.70 -5.57
C ARG A 338 -26.58 4.49 -6.89
N VAL A 339 -25.36 3.97 -6.81
CA VAL A 339 -24.51 3.72 -8.00
C VAL A 339 -24.73 2.32 -8.55
N GLY A 340 -24.99 1.35 -7.68
CA GLY A 340 -25.16 -0.05 -8.09
C GLY A 340 -25.42 -0.99 -6.92
N THR A 341 -25.27 -2.26 -7.20
CA THR A 341 -25.40 -3.32 -6.19
C THR A 341 -24.34 -3.14 -5.11
N VAL A 342 -24.72 -3.31 -3.86
CA VAL A 342 -23.80 -3.45 -2.73
C VAL A 342 -23.81 -4.89 -2.24
N HIS A 343 -22.63 -5.42 -1.96
CA HIS A 343 -22.48 -6.76 -1.42
C HIS A 343 -22.65 -6.73 0.12
N GLY A 344 -23.80 -7.18 0.58
CA GLY A 344 -24.20 -7.09 1.99
C GLY A 344 -25.00 -5.83 2.32
N SER A 345 -25.75 -5.88 3.44
CA SER A 345 -26.64 -4.81 3.85
C SER A 345 -26.03 -3.83 4.84
N ARG A 346 -24.86 -4.13 5.39
CA ARG A 346 -24.20 -3.38 6.47
C ARG A 346 -22.70 -3.25 6.22
N VAL A 347 -22.11 -2.26 6.88
CA VAL A 347 -20.66 -2.15 7.02
C VAL A 347 -20.08 -3.44 7.62
N ARG A 348 -18.98 -3.91 7.09
CA ARG A 348 -18.31 -5.12 7.51
C ARG A 348 -17.09 -4.80 8.36
N HIS A 349 -16.66 -5.76 9.14
CA HIS A 349 -15.55 -5.61 10.09
C HIS A 349 -14.52 -6.70 9.82
N ALA A 350 -13.23 -6.34 9.72
CA ALA A 350 -12.14 -7.30 9.68
C ALA A 350 -10.79 -6.67 10.12
N GLY A 351 -9.77 -7.50 10.25
CA GLY A 351 -8.46 -7.11 10.79
C GLY A 351 -7.52 -6.50 9.74
N PHE A 352 -7.97 -5.56 8.92
CA PHE A 352 -7.14 -4.90 7.91
C PHE A 352 -6.00 -4.09 8.55
N MET A 353 -4.76 -4.41 8.21
CA MET A 353 -3.58 -3.71 8.73
C MET A 353 -3.52 -2.26 8.27
N VAL A 354 -3.95 -1.98 7.03
CA VAL A 354 -3.97 -0.62 6.46
C VAL A 354 -4.92 0.31 7.21
N LEU A 355 -5.90 -0.21 7.96
CA LEU A 355 -6.84 0.57 8.75
C LEU A 355 -6.41 0.74 10.22
N LYS A 356 -5.23 0.24 10.61
CA LYS A 356 -4.72 0.34 11.99
C LYS A 356 -4.13 1.72 12.27
N SER A 357 -4.92 2.77 12.16
CA SER A 357 -4.57 4.09 12.69
C SER A 357 -5.18 4.26 14.07
N PRO A 358 -4.41 4.72 15.06
CA PRO A 358 -4.94 4.85 16.43
C PRO A 358 -5.92 6.03 16.58
N ASP A 359 -5.82 7.03 15.72
CA ASP A 359 -6.40 8.36 15.91
C ASP A 359 -7.17 8.88 14.67
N ILE A 360 -7.13 8.17 13.55
CA ILE A 360 -7.80 8.61 12.31
C ILE A 360 -8.94 7.64 11.98
N PRO A 361 -10.19 8.09 11.88
CA PRO A 361 -11.28 7.31 11.32
C PRO A 361 -10.92 6.76 9.94
N SER A 362 -11.04 5.45 9.76
CA SER A 362 -10.49 4.76 8.58
C SER A 362 -11.48 3.73 8.03
N MET A 363 -11.60 3.67 6.71
CA MET A 363 -12.41 2.67 6.02
C MET A 363 -11.69 2.13 4.78
N LEU A 364 -12.03 0.90 4.38
CA LEU A 364 -11.66 0.29 3.12
C LEU A 364 -12.92 0.10 2.29
N VAL A 365 -12.89 0.59 1.06
CA VAL A 365 -14.02 0.51 0.12
C VAL A 365 -13.64 -0.43 -1.01
N GLU A 366 -14.28 -1.59 -1.05
CA GLU A 366 -14.32 -2.43 -2.24
C GLU A 366 -15.30 -1.81 -3.22
N THR A 367 -14.79 -1.24 -4.30
CA THR A 367 -15.62 -0.52 -5.26
C THR A 367 -16.45 -1.44 -6.14
N ALA A 368 -15.95 -2.63 -6.41
CA ALA A 368 -16.59 -3.79 -7.03
C ALA A 368 -15.61 -4.97 -6.93
N PHE A 369 -16.01 -6.19 -7.35
CA PHE A 369 -15.14 -7.35 -7.34
C PHE A 369 -14.59 -7.66 -8.74
N ILE A 370 -13.27 -7.50 -8.93
CA ILE A 370 -12.60 -7.69 -10.23
C ILE A 370 -12.69 -9.15 -10.74
N SER A 371 -12.93 -10.11 -9.83
CA SER A 371 -13.19 -11.52 -10.16
C SER A 371 -14.51 -11.74 -10.90
N ASN A 372 -15.49 -10.82 -10.76
CA ASN A 372 -16.77 -10.87 -11.45
C ASN A 372 -16.66 -10.18 -12.82
N ALA A 373 -17.01 -10.89 -13.89
CA ALA A 373 -16.83 -10.37 -15.26
C ALA A 373 -17.65 -9.11 -15.57
N THR A 374 -18.78 -8.91 -14.91
CA THR A 374 -19.58 -7.70 -15.06
C THR A 374 -18.98 -6.54 -14.30
N ASP A 375 -18.52 -6.77 -13.10
CA ASP A 375 -17.84 -5.76 -12.30
C ASP A 375 -16.48 -5.38 -12.90
N GLU A 376 -15.71 -6.32 -13.45
CA GLU A 376 -14.47 -6.02 -14.16
C GLU A 376 -14.70 -5.07 -15.35
N ARG A 377 -15.77 -5.28 -16.13
CA ARG A 377 -16.12 -4.34 -17.22
C ARG A 377 -16.48 -2.95 -16.69
N ARG A 378 -17.26 -2.88 -15.58
CA ARG A 378 -17.62 -1.61 -14.93
C ARG A 378 -16.40 -0.89 -14.37
N LEU A 379 -15.48 -1.61 -13.73
CA LEU A 379 -14.24 -1.05 -13.18
C LEU A 379 -13.34 -0.43 -14.24
N ARG A 380 -13.44 -0.86 -15.51
CA ARG A 380 -12.76 -0.25 -16.64
C ARG A 380 -13.50 0.95 -17.23
N ASP A 381 -14.77 1.12 -16.90
CA ASP A 381 -15.62 2.20 -17.40
C ASP A 381 -15.36 3.49 -16.61
N HIS A 382 -15.01 4.56 -17.30
CA HIS A 382 -14.68 5.84 -16.69
C HIS A 382 -15.86 6.50 -15.99
N ASP A 383 -17.07 6.34 -16.52
CA ASP A 383 -18.28 6.93 -15.93
C ASP A 383 -18.65 6.17 -14.66
N PHE A 384 -18.46 4.85 -14.62
CA PHE A 384 -18.66 4.08 -13.40
C PHE A 384 -17.65 4.49 -12.32
N GLN A 385 -16.37 4.63 -12.67
CA GLN A 385 -15.33 5.09 -11.74
C GLN A 385 -15.67 6.48 -11.17
N GLN A 386 -16.19 7.38 -12.01
CA GLN A 386 -16.60 8.72 -11.59
C GLN A 386 -17.79 8.65 -10.61
N ARG A 387 -18.84 7.89 -10.94
CA ARG A 387 -20.02 7.72 -10.06
C ARG A 387 -19.65 7.10 -8.71
N VAL A 388 -18.74 6.12 -8.69
CA VAL A 388 -18.24 5.52 -7.45
C VAL A 388 -17.50 6.55 -6.61
N ALA A 389 -16.60 7.32 -7.21
CA ALA A 389 -15.85 8.37 -6.53
C ALA A 389 -16.79 9.45 -5.94
N GLU A 390 -17.77 9.90 -6.70
CA GLU A 390 -18.79 10.85 -6.24
C GLU A 390 -19.65 10.30 -5.10
N ALA A 391 -19.99 9.01 -5.14
CA ALA A 391 -20.76 8.37 -4.07
C ALA A 391 -19.93 8.26 -2.77
N ILE A 392 -18.66 7.91 -2.87
CA ILE A 392 -17.74 7.90 -1.71
C ILE A 392 -17.62 9.32 -1.14
N HIS A 393 -17.37 10.33 -2.00
CA HIS A 393 -17.32 11.72 -1.58
C HIS A 393 -18.63 12.15 -0.89
N ALA A 394 -19.80 11.84 -1.46
CA ALA A 394 -21.08 12.19 -0.89
C ALA A 394 -21.29 11.60 0.53
N GLY A 395 -20.86 10.35 0.75
CA GLY A 395 -20.90 9.73 2.07
C GLY A 395 -19.95 10.40 3.07
N VAL A 396 -18.70 10.62 2.68
CA VAL A 396 -17.69 11.31 3.51
C VAL A 396 -18.17 12.73 3.85
N ARG A 397 -18.67 13.45 2.85
CA ARG A 397 -19.23 14.79 3.02
C ARG A 397 -20.38 14.78 4.01
N SER A 398 -21.34 13.85 3.86
CA SER A 398 -22.51 13.74 4.77
C SER A 398 -22.06 13.57 6.22
N PHE A 399 -21.12 12.66 6.48
CA PHE A 399 -20.58 12.44 7.81
C PHE A 399 -19.96 13.70 8.41
N PHE A 400 -19.11 14.42 7.66
CA PHE A 400 -18.43 15.60 8.19
C PHE A 400 -19.33 16.84 8.29
N TYR A 401 -20.39 16.95 7.50
CA TYR A 401 -21.39 18.00 7.69
C TYR A 401 -22.25 17.77 8.94
N GLU A 402 -22.41 16.52 9.35
CA GLU A 402 -23.07 16.17 10.61
C GLU A 402 -22.14 16.38 11.82
N LYS A 403 -20.89 15.95 11.71
CA LYS A 403 -19.85 15.99 12.76
C LYS A 403 -18.58 16.72 12.27
N PRO A 404 -18.60 18.03 12.06
CA PRO A 404 -17.46 18.76 11.56
C PRO A 404 -16.36 18.86 12.64
N PRO A 405 -15.10 18.48 12.33
CA PRO A 405 -14.00 18.58 13.29
C PRO A 405 -13.75 20.04 13.73
N PRO A 406 -13.59 20.29 15.03
CA PRO A 406 -13.33 21.64 15.55
C PRO A 406 -12.08 22.29 14.91
N GLY A 407 -12.13 23.59 14.68
CA GLY A 407 -11.03 24.36 14.10
C GLY A 407 -10.85 24.20 12.58
N THR A 408 -11.76 23.50 11.90
CA THR A 408 -11.77 23.41 10.44
C THR A 408 -12.64 24.51 9.80
N LYS A 409 -12.32 24.88 8.57
CA LYS A 409 -13.18 25.76 7.74
C LYS A 409 -14.58 25.17 7.58
N LEU A 410 -14.68 23.84 7.41
CA LEU A 410 -15.93 23.15 7.29
C LEU A 410 -16.80 23.34 8.54
N ALA A 411 -16.23 23.27 9.75
CA ALA A 411 -16.95 23.55 11.00
C ALA A 411 -17.54 24.96 11.02
N ALA A 412 -16.77 25.95 10.57
CA ALA A 412 -17.26 27.34 10.48
C ALA A 412 -18.40 27.49 9.43
N ILE A 413 -18.28 26.83 8.28
CA ILE A 413 -19.31 26.82 7.23
C ILE A 413 -20.60 26.18 7.75
N VAL A 414 -20.51 25.04 8.43
CA VAL A 414 -21.66 24.32 8.99
C VAL A 414 -22.33 25.16 10.09
N ALA A 415 -21.56 25.78 10.99
CA ALA A 415 -22.08 26.66 12.03
C ALA A 415 -22.82 27.87 11.46
N ALA A 416 -22.27 28.51 10.43
CA ALA A 416 -22.91 29.64 9.76
C ALA A 416 -24.24 29.25 9.10
N ARG A 417 -24.32 28.07 8.49
CA ARG A 417 -25.55 27.54 7.88
C ARG A 417 -26.64 27.23 8.92
N ARG A 418 -26.26 26.65 10.08
CA ARG A 418 -27.19 26.35 11.19
C ARG A 418 -27.73 27.63 11.84
N GLY A 419 -26.87 28.60 12.13
CA GLY A 419 -27.29 29.89 12.70
C GLY A 419 -28.18 30.74 11.76
N GLY A 420 -28.00 30.65 10.44
CA GLY A 420 -28.85 31.32 9.45
C GLY A 420 -30.24 30.69 9.33
N SER A 421 -30.36 29.37 9.56
CA SER A 421 -31.69 28.70 9.56
C SER A 421 -32.54 29.02 10.80
N GLU A 422 -31.93 29.21 11.96
CA GLU A 422 -32.65 29.59 13.19
C GLU A 422 -33.17 31.03 13.11
N GLN A 423 -32.41 31.98 12.51
CA GLN A 423 -32.89 33.34 12.31
C GLN A 423 -34.05 33.45 11.28
N GLY A 424 -34.03 32.57 10.25
CA GLY A 424 -35.11 32.53 9.26
C GLY A 424 -36.43 32.00 9.81
N GLN A 425 -36.40 31.04 10.74
CA GLN A 425 -37.62 30.51 11.40
C GLN A 425 -38.24 31.52 12.37
N THR A 426 -37.45 32.26 13.12
CA THR A 426 -37.92 33.29 14.07
C THR A 426 -38.56 34.51 13.36
N LEU A 427 -38.24 34.76 12.11
CA LEU A 427 -38.82 35.83 11.29
C LEU A 427 -40.11 35.36 10.57
N ALA A 428 -40.32 34.06 10.40
CA ALA A 428 -41.52 33.51 9.79
C ALA A 428 -42.68 33.28 10.80
N GLU A 429 -42.35 33.27 12.09
CA GLU A 429 -43.33 33.13 13.21
C GLU A 429 -43.77 34.47 13.83
N ARG A 430 -43.30 35.60 13.29
CA ARG A 430 -43.74 36.95 13.64
C ARG A 430 -44.55 37.57 12.50
#